data_4ba5ddcf989605e6b8fef0be495d55c3
#
_entry.id   4ba5ddcf989605e6b8fef0be495d55c3
#
_cell.length_a   1.000
_cell.length_b   1.000
_cell.length_c   1.000
_cell.angle_alpha   90.00
_cell.angle_beta   90.00
_cell.angle_gamma   90.00
#
_symmetry.space_group_name_H-M   'P 1'
#
loop_
_entity.id
_entity.type
_entity.pdbx_description
1 polymer ?
#
loop_
_entity_poly.entity_id
_entity_poly.type
_entity_poly.pdbx_seq_one_letter_code
_entity_poly.pdbx_strand_id
1 'polypeptide(L)'
;MVALSFFQRSTDRIHRSHEFWNGRKKGFAIASIMAMFMLNILFLANLSYLFGTVFKLPSRVHNFKVLMVDFDGGVIGQSVNGAYQNMKGNTFPTLVQHDVSEYPTEESVRQAVCRGDFWGAVYTHTDASNRLSAALAGGDAASSYNPADTITYIWNAVRYPAFASGYLQSNLVQLAGVAEVAYNRINGTGAAQSLNVTDAAAVQALLHPIQATAAPIQPTEQGTRVFYNTVGMVMPILMQFFFVMGINGISTQMQFLSRLPRLDNYIVRMSLSLIFALTAALVMTGYTWAFKENWAVTGSDFGLTWMVLWLFMHINYYMYDFLTAFIPMQFIPFFVFTWIILNVSSAVAPFELTAGFFRWGYALPAKELYDVLNTIWSEGCANYNYRALPILFSWWLLGTVASVFSMKQRCDSAKRNEEEEKAKWERMLIKGDEEMHQNPAGLSKAGNKDDLEKNESQSRAPSTTQNSV
;
A
#
# COMPACT_ATOMS: atom_id res chain seq x y z
N MET A 1 -24.85 7.81 -42.16
CA MET A 1 -26.09 8.55 -41.86
C MET A 1 -26.68 8.30 -40.48
N VAL A 2 -26.42 7.19 -39.82
CA VAL A 2 -26.94 6.87 -38.47
C VAL A 2 -26.37 7.79 -37.36
N ALA A 3 -25.14 8.26 -37.47
CA ALA A 3 -24.51 9.11 -36.44
C ALA A 3 -25.09 10.54 -36.37
N LEU A 4 -25.68 11.05 -37.42
CA LEU A 4 -26.27 12.40 -37.45
C LEU A 4 -27.66 12.45 -36.81
N SER A 5 -28.42 11.36 -36.80
CA SER A 5 -29.75 11.29 -36.16
C SER A 5 -29.63 11.33 -34.61
N PHE A 6 -28.53 10.89 -34.06
CA PHE A 6 -28.28 10.91 -32.60
C PHE A 6 -28.17 12.34 -32.04
N PHE A 7 -27.74 13.29 -32.86
CA PHE A 7 -27.61 14.71 -32.50
C PHE A 7 -28.78 15.58 -33.01
N GLN A 8 -29.88 14.97 -33.51
CA GLN A 8 -31.05 15.73 -33.85
C GLN A 8 -31.62 16.44 -32.61
N ARG A 9 -31.92 17.72 -32.75
CA ARG A 9 -32.53 18.53 -31.69
C ARG A 9 -33.87 17.93 -31.30
N SER A 10 -34.01 17.46 -30.09
CA SER A 10 -35.30 17.07 -29.52
C SER A 10 -36.15 18.31 -29.40
N THR A 11 -37.39 18.25 -29.90
CA THR A 11 -38.39 19.31 -29.75
C THR A 11 -38.79 19.52 -28.29
N ASP A 12 -38.57 18.51 -27.45
CA ASP A 12 -38.92 18.49 -26.01
C ASP A 12 -37.89 19.18 -25.13
N ARG A 13 -36.76 19.63 -25.71
CA ARG A 13 -35.68 20.28 -24.97
C ARG A 13 -35.59 21.76 -25.28
N ILE A 14 -35.40 22.54 -24.20
CA ILE A 14 -35.27 23.99 -24.26
C ILE A 14 -33.98 24.38 -24.99
N HIS A 15 -34.10 25.23 -26.02
CA HIS A 15 -32.96 25.72 -26.80
C HIS A 15 -32.02 26.57 -25.92
N ARG A 16 -30.72 26.54 -26.23
CA ARG A 16 -29.67 27.24 -25.45
C ARG A 16 -29.85 28.77 -25.36
N SER A 17 -30.64 29.40 -26.26
CA SER A 17 -30.95 30.84 -26.25
C SER A 17 -32.18 31.17 -25.45
N HIS A 18 -32.93 30.21 -24.91
CA HIS A 18 -34.14 30.43 -24.15
C HIS A 18 -33.87 31.18 -22.83
N GLU A 19 -34.77 32.02 -22.42
CA GLU A 19 -34.67 32.85 -21.20
C GLU A 19 -34.45 32.04 -19.92
N PHE A 20 -34.94 30.79 -19.88
CA PHE A 20 -34.67 29.85 -18.78
C PHE A 20 -33.20 29.76 -18.40
N TRP A 21 -32.29 29.97 -19.35
CA TRP A 21 -30.84 29.87 -19.15
C TRP A 21 -30.22 31.20 -18.69
N ASN A 22 -30.97 32.30 -18.57
CA ASN A 22 -30.45 33.56 -18.09
C ASN A 22 -29.94 33.43 -16.64
N GLY A 23 -28.67 33.81 -16.40
CA GLY A 23 -27.97 33.62 -15.14
C GLY A 23 -27.46 32.19 -14.88
N ARG A 24 -28.19 31.14 -15.31
CA ARG A 24 -27.81 29.73 -15.05
C ARG A 24 -26.55 29.32 -15.80
N LYS A 25 -26.33 29.80 -17.03
CA LYS A 25 -25.09 29.54 -17.79
C LYS A 25 -23.86 30.06 -17.05
N LYS A 26 -23.94 31.29 -16.52
CA LYS A 26 -22.85 31.90 -15.73
C LYS A 26 -22.62 31.11 -14.43
N GLY A 27 -23.69 30.73 -13.73
CA GLY A 27 -23.62 29.90 -12.52
C GLY A 27 -22.97 28.54 -12.80
N PHE A 28 -23.41 27.86 -13.89
CA PHE A 28 -22.80 26.57 -14.28
C PHE A 28 -21.34 26.72 -14.64
N ALA A 29 -20.95 27.73 -15.41
CA ALA A 29 -19.55 27.97 -15.76
C ALA A 29 -18.69 28.24 -14.53
N ILE A 30 -19.13 29.08 -13.60
CA ILE A 30 -18.43 29.39 -12.35
C ILE A 30 -18.28 28.11 -11.49
N ALA A 31 -19.37 27.35 -11.31
CA ALA A 31 -19.34 26.11 -10.55
C ALA A 31 -18.39 25.07 -11.17
N SER A 32 -18.41 24.94 -12.51
CA SER A 32 -17.52 24.03 -13.23
C SER A 32 -16.04 24.44 -13.09
N ILE A 33 -15.73 25.73 -13.25
CA ILE A 33 -14.36 26.25 -13.08
C ILE A 33 -13.88 26.05 -11.64
N MET A 34 -14.75 26.33 -10.65
CA MET A 34 -14.42 26.12 -9.24
C MET A 34 -14.17 24.63 -8.94
N ALA A 35 -14.99 23.72 -9.49
CA ALA A 35 -14.79 22.28 -9.34
C ALA A 35 -13.46 21.82 -9.96
N MET A 36 -13.13 22.28 -11.18
CA MET A 36 -11.84 21.99 -11.82
C MET A 36 -10.68 22.52 -10.98
N PHE A 37 -10.77 23.74 -10.46
CA PHE A 37 -9.73 24.34 -9.62
C PHE A 37 -9.52 23.56 -8.33
N MET A 38 -10.59 23.19 -7.63
CA MET A 38 -10.54 22.38 -6.41
C MET A 38 -9.93 21.00 -6.66
N LEU A 39 -10.29 20.34 -7.77
CA LEU A 39 -9.69 19.07 -8.17
C LEU A 39 -8.18 19.21 -8.43
N ASN A 40 -7.75 20.25 -9.15
CA ASN A 40 -6.33 20.47 -9.40
C ASN A 40 -5.55 20.70 -8.09
N ILE A 41 -6.09 21.48 -7.16
CA ILE A 41 -5.47 21.66 -5.83
C ILE A 41 -5.41 20.35 -5.06
N LEU A 42 -6.48 19.55 -5.08
CA LEU A 42 -6.52 18.23 -4.42
C LEU A 42 -5.41 17.33 -4.94
N PHE A 43 -5.30 17.19 -6.27
CA PHE A 43 -4.26 16.36 -6.87
C PHE A 43 -2.87 16.93 -6.63
N LEU A 44 -2.68 18.24 -6.77
CA LEU A 44 -1.40 18.88 -6.49
C LEU A 44 -0.93 18.62 -5.06
N ALA A 45 -1.80 18.82 -4.07
CA ALA A 45 -1.47 18.63 -2.66
C ALA A 45 -1.14 17.15 -2.35
N ASN A 46 -2.01 16.24 -2.76
CA ASN A 46 -1.84 14.81 -2.47
C ASN A 46 -0.64 14.19 -3.20
N LEU A 47 -0.45 14.52 -4.48
CA LEU A 47 0.70 14.02 -5.23
C LEU A 47 2.01 14.66 -4.76
N SER A 48 2.02 15.96 -4.41
CA SER A 48 3.18 16.58 -3.79
C SER A 48 3.55 15.92 -2.47
N TYR A 49 2.56 15.51 -1.68
CA TYR A 49 2.79 14.75 -0.44
C TYR A 49 3.41 13.37 -0.75
N LEU A 50 2.81 12.60 -1.67
CA LEU A 50 3.32 11.27 -2.06
C LEU A 50 4.73 11.35 -2.64
N PHE A 51 4.98 12.22 -3.62
CA PHE A 51 6.30 12.40 -4.22
C PHE A 51 7.33 12.95 -3.22
N GLY A 52 6.87 13.77 -2.27
CA GLY A 52 7.69 14.29 -1.18
C GLY A 52 8.26 13.19 -0.28
N THR A 53 7.54 12.09 -0.05
CA THR A 53 8.05 10.96 0.77
C THR A 53 9.28 10.30 0.16
N VAL A 54 9.34 10.23 -1.17
CA VAL A 54 10.45 9.60 -1.91
C VAL A 54 11.46 10.62 -2.46
N PHE A 55 11.30 11.90 -2.16
CA PHE A 55 12.19 12.98 -2.66
C PHE A 55 13.58 12.87 -2.03
N LYS A 56 14.63 12.84 -2.88
CA LYS A 56 16.05 12.74 -2.49
C LYS A 56 16.36 11.54 -1.60
N LEU A 57 15.71 10.38 -1.80
CA LEU A 57 16.00 9.13 -1.08
C LEU A 57 17.49 8.77 -1.09
N PRO A 58 18.21 8.81 -2.25
CA PRO A 58 19.62 8.41 -2.28
C PRO A 58 20.50 9.21 -1.31
N SER A 59 20.18 10.46 -1.06
CA SER A 59 20.96 11.32 -0.13
C SER A 59 20.75 10.97 1.35
N ARG A 60 19.90 9.99 1.67
CA ARG A 60 19.59 9.54 3.04
C ARG A 60 19.95 8.08 3.28
N VAL A 61 20.62 7.43 2.34
CA VAL A 61 21.01 6.02 2.48
C VAL A 61 21.92 5.81 3.68
N HIS A 62 22.70 6.81 4.08
CA HIS A 62 23.51 6.80 5.30
C HIS A 62 22.70 6.56 6.59
N ASN A 63 21.38 6.74 6.57
CA ASN A 63 20.53 6.41 7.72
C ASN A 63 20.29 4.90 7.88
N PHE A 64 20.55 4.11 6.86
CA PHE A 64 20.62 2.66 7.01
C PHE A 64 21.87 2.30 7.79
N LYS A 65 21.67 1.77 9.00
CA LYS A 65 22.76 1.25 9.82
C LYS A 65 23.01 -0.21 9.46
N VAL A 66 24.25 -0.53 9.15
CA VAL A 66 24.73 -1.88 8.83
C VAL A 66 25.75 -2.29 9.88
N LEU A 67 25.52 -3.42 10.54
CA LEU A 67 26.46 -3.99 11.49
C LEU A 67 27.71 -4.49 10.76
N MET A 68 28.88 -4.15 11.24
CA MET A 68 30.16 -4.71 10.77
C MET A 68 30.87 -5.42 11.91
N VAL A 69 31.19 -6.70 11.72
CA VAL A 69 31.96 -7.50 12.67
C VAL A 69 33.15 -8.14 11.94
N ASP A 70 34.33 -7.92 12.45
CA ASP A 70 35.58 -8.48 11.90
C ASP A 70 36.02 -9.69 12.71
N PHE A 71 35.66 -10.92 12.25
CA PHE A 71 36.12 -12.17 12.86
C PHE A 71 37.52 -12.55 12.40
N ASP A 72 38.04 -11.96 11.33
CA ASP A 72 39.35 -12.23 10.77
C ASP A 72 40.45 -11.53 11.58
N GLY A 73 40.25 -10.28 11.97
CA GLY A 73 41.26 -9.44 12.64
C GLY A 73 42.51 -9.15 11.79
N GLY A 74 42.52 -9.57 10.52
CA GLY A 74 43.67 -9.53 9.64
C GLY A 74 43.53 -8.47 8.51
N VAL A 75 44.26 -8.74 7.43
CA VAL A 75 44.32 -7.80 6.27
C VAL A 75 42.97 -7.69 5.54
N ILE A 76 42.16 -8.76 5.52
CA ILE A 76 40.83 -8.72 4.89
C ILE A 76 39.91 -7.79 5.66
N GLY A 77 39.86 -7.88 7.00
CA GLY A 77 39.09 -6.94 7.83
C GLY A 77 39.53 -5.50 7.65
N GLN A 78 40.85 -5.26 7.62
CA GLN A 78 41.42 -3.94 7.33
C GLN A 78 41.02 -3.44 5.93
N SER A 79 40.93 -4.33 4.94
CA SER A 79 40.52 -4.01 3.57
C SER A 79 39.07 -3.61 3.48
N VAL A 80 38.16 -4.28 4.20
CA VAL A 80 36.75 -3.91 4.30
C VAL A 80 36.59 -2.54 4.95
N ASN A 81 37.32 -2.28 6.04
CA ASN A 81 37.29 -0.97 6.69
C ASN A 81 37.85 0.12 5.79
N GLY A 82 38.97 -0.13 5.09
CA GLY A 82 39.56 0.78 4.11
C GLY A 82 38.58 1.10 2.94
N ALA A 83 37.90 0.08 2.44
CA ALA A 83 36.84 0.24 1.45
C ALA A 83 35.72 1.15 1.95
N TYR A 84 35.24 0.91 3.16
CA TYR A 84 34.20 1.74 3.76
C TYR A 84 34.62 3.20 3.91
N GLN A 85 35.84 3.49 4.37
CA GLN A 85 36.33 4.86 4.51
C GLN A 85 36.35 5.60 3.16
N ASN A 86 36.59 4.88 2.06
CA ASN A 86 36.56 5.47 0.70
C ASN A 86 35.13 5.69 0.19
N MET A 87 34.15 4.87 0.62
CA MET A 87 32.77 4.91 0.15
C MET A 87 31.83 5.69 1.07
N LYS A 88 32.26 5.98 2.30
CA LYS A 88 31.47 6.66 3.32
C LYS A 88 30.92 7.99 2.81
N GLY A 89 29.61 8.15 2.85
CA GLY A 89 28.92 9.35 2.39
C GLY A 89 27.39 9.22 2.46
N ASN A 90 26.70 10.23 1.99
CA ASN A 90 25.23 10.30 2.09
C ASN A 90 24.51 9.19 1.29
N THR A 91 25.15 8.67 0.26
CA THR A 91 24.58 7.66 -0.65
C THR A 91 24.98 6.23 -0.28
N PHE A 92 25.77 6.07 0.77
CA PHE A 92 26.25 4.78 1.27
C PHE A 92 25.71 4.51 2.69
N PRO A 93 25.28 3.27 3.03
CA PRO A 93 24.86 2.91 4.39
C PRO A 93 25.95 3.17 5.44
N THR A 94 25.57 3.56 6.63
CA THR A 94 26.54 3.72 7.73
C THR A 94 26.91 2.35 8.30
N LEU A 95 28.16 1.94 8.10
CA LEU A 95 28.70 0.77 8.79
C LEU A 95 28.99 1.14 10.24
N VAL A 96 28.42 0.37 11.17
CA VAL A 96 28.64 0.47 12.62
C VAL A 96 29.48 -0.74 13.02
N GLN A 97 30.75 -0.50 13.27
CA GLN A 97 31.67 -1.56 13.69
C GLN A 97 31.47 -1.89 15.17
N HIS A 98 31.29 -3.18 15.44
CA HIS A 98 31.24 -3.75 16.78
C HIS A 98 32.31 -4.80 16.99
N ASP A 99 32.65 -4.99 18.23
CA ASP A 99 33.66 -5.97 18.63
C ASP A 99 33.07 -7.39 18.59
N VAL A 100 33.95 -8.38 18.32
CA VAL A 100 33.59 -9.81 18.34
C VAL A 100 33.02 -10.23 19.69
N SER A 101 33.43 -9.60 20.79
CA SER A 101 32.86 -9.88 22.12
C SER A 101 31.38 -9.57 22.25
N GLU A 102 30.85 -8.60 21.50
CA GLU A 102 29.43 -8.25 21.49
C GLU A 102 28.62 -9.20 20.57
N TYR A 103 29.23 -9.62 19.48
CA TYR A 103 28.64 -10.53 18.49
C TYR A 103 29.62 -11.70 18.25
N PRO A 104 29.66 -12.69 19.13
CA PRO A 104 30.72 -13.72 19.11
C PRO A 104 30.57 -14.77 17.99
N THR A 105 29.43 -14.81 17.31
CA THR A 105 29.14 -15.80 16.27
C THR A 105 28.44 -15.15 15.07
N GLU A 106 28.60 -15.77 13.89
CA GLU A 106 27.86 -15.36 12.67
C GLU A 106 26.34 -15.37 12.88
N GLU A 107 25.84 -16.32 13.68
CA GLU A 107 24.42 -16.37 14.03
C GLU A 107 24.00 -15.18 14.91
N SER A 108 24.84 -14.70 15.81
CA SER A 108 24.56 -13.51 16.62
C SER A 108 24.45 -12.24 15.74
N VAL A 109 25.26 -12.15 14.68
CA VAL A 109 25.21 -11.10 13.67
C VAL A 109 23.90 -11.19 12.87
N ARG A 110 23.51 -12.41 12.44
CA ARG A 110 22.26 -12.67 11.75
C ARG A 110 21.05 -12.29 12.61
N GLN A 111 21.08 -12.65 13.89
CA GLN A 111 20.03 -12.33 14.85
C GLN A 111 19.87 -10.82 15.08
N ALA A 112 20.96 -10.04 15.05
CA ALA A 112 20.87 -8.58 15.15
C ALA A 112 20.11 -7.96 13.96
N VAL A 113 20.34 -8.47 12.74
CA VAL A 113 19.56 -8.07 11.56
C VAL A 113 18.11 -8.55 11.67
N CYS A 114 17.91 -9.79 12.14
CA CYS A 114 16.57 -10.35 12.34
C CYS A 114 15.76 -9.53 13.36
N ARG A 115 16.32 -9.14 14.48
CA ARG A 115 15.64 -8.28 15.46
C ARG A 115 15.32 -6.88 14.92
N GLY A 116 15.95 -6.48 13.81
CA GLY A 116 15.76 -5.14 13.22
C GLY A 116 16.63 -4.06 13.87
N ASP A 117 17.64 -4.44 14.69
CA ASP A 117 18.60 -3.51 15.28
C ASP A 117 19.41 -2.81 14.18
N PHE A 118 19.69 -3.56 13.10
CA PHE A 118 20.36 -3.10 11.88
C PHE A 118 19.57 -3.47 10.63
N TRP A 119 19.75 -2.70 9.57
CA TRP A 119 19.15 -2.99 8.27
C TRP A 119 19.84 -4.13 7.52
N GLY A 120 21.10 -4.33 7.81
CA GLY A 120 21.92 -5.41 7.30
C GLY A 120 23.16 -5.58 8.13
N ALA A 121 23.97 -6.56 7.77
CA ALA A 121 25.27 -6.79 8.38
C ALA A 121 26.27 -7.22 7.32
N VAL A 122 27.54 -6.97 7.63
CA VAL A 122 28.68 -7.53 6.91
C VAL A 122 29.67 -8.05 7.93
N TYR A 123 30.23 -9.24 7.72
CA TYR A 123 31.28 -9.77 8.55
C TYR A 123 32.36 -10.49 7.73
N THR A 124 33.57 -10.49 8.23
CA THR A 124 34.66 -11.28 7.69
C THR A 124 34.70 -12.65 8.39
N HIS A 125 35.06 -13.70 7.66
CA HIS A 125 35.16 -15.03 8.26
C HIS A 125 36.47 -15.19 9.04
N THR A 126 36.45 -15.97 10.12
CA THR A 126 37.63 -16.31 10.92
C THR A 126 38.75 -16.87 10.05
N ASP A 127 39.98 -16.45 10.32
CA ASP A 127 41.19 -16.87 9.59
C ASP A 127 41.18 -16.64 8.07
N ALA A 128 40.32 -15.77 7.53
CA ALA A 128 40.25 -15.50 6.10
C ALA A 128 41.61 -14.99 5.55
N SER A 129 42.28 -14.09 6.27
CA SER A 129 43.58 -13.57 5.89
C SER A 129 44.68 -14.67 5.90
N ASN A 130 44.66 -15.58 6.88
CA ASN A 130 45.62 -16.68 6.94
C ASN A 130 45.36 -17.70 5.84
N ARG A 131 44.09 -18.02 5.53
CA ARG A 131 43.75 -18.89 4.39
C ARG A 131 44.22 -18.33 3.06
N LEU A 132 44.01 -17.01 2.83
CA LEU A 132 44.52 -16.34 1.62
C LEU A 132 46.05 -16.38 1.56
N SER A 133 46.72 -16.09 2.65
CA SER A 133 48.19 -16.13 2.71
C SER A 133 48.75 -17.54 2.41
N ALA A 134 48.11 -18.58 2.93
CA ALA A 134 48.46 -19.96 2.62
C ALA A 134 48.20 -20.31 1.15
N ALA A 135 47.10 -19.83 0.60
CA ALA A 135 46.75 -20.04 -0.82
C ALA A 135 47.77 -19.39 -1.78
N LEU A 136 48.30 -18.22 -1.44
CA LEU A 136 49.35 -17.57 -2.23
C LEU A 136 50.65 -18.38 -2.29
N ALA A 137 50.95 -19.15 -1.25
CA ALA A 137 52.14 -20.04 -1.23
C ALA A 137 51.96 -21.28 -2.13
N GLY A 138 50.75 -21.59 -2.60
CA GLY A 138 50.47 -22.70 -3.52
C GLY A 138 50.07 -24.01 -2.85
N GLY A 139 49.95 -25.06 -3.66
CA GLY A 139 49.61 -26.42 -3.21
C GLY A 139 48.14 -26.63 -2.88
N ASP A 140 47.88 -27.53 -1.93
CA ASP A 140 46.47 -27.87 -1.53
C ASP A 140 45.72 -26.66 -0.98
N ALA A 141 46.43 -25.74 -0.32
CA ALA A 141 45.84 -24.52 0.21
C ALA A 141 45.31 -23.60 -0.93
N ALA A 142 46.05 -23.51 -2.05
CA ALA A 142 45.64 -22.74 -3.20
C ALA A 142 44.43 -23.38 -3.94
N SER A 143 44.48 -24.70 -4.14
CA SER A 143 43.45 -25.45 -4.82
C SER A 143 42.12 -25.50 -4.06
N SER A 144 42.16 -25.41 -2.73
CA SER A 144 40.96 -25.39 -1.87
C SER A 144 40.48 -23.97 -1.48
N TYR A 145 41.22 -22.93 -1.86
CA TYR A 145 40.85 -21.56 -1.52
C TYR A 145 39.58 -21.13 -2.25
N ASN A 146 38.63 -20.69 -1.49
CA ASN A 146 37.38 -20.10 -2.02
C ASN A 146 37.27 -18.63 -1.58
N PRO A 147 37.43 -17.64 -2.47
CA PRO A 147 37.33 -16.23 -2.12
C PRO A 147 35.92 -15.84 -1.58
N ALA A 148 34.86 -16.61 -1.91
CA ALA A 148 33.50 -16.39 -1.44
C ALA A 148 33.36 -16.62 0.09
N ASP A 149 34.33 -17.34 0.71
CA ASP A 149 34.36 -17.60 2.16
C ASP A 149 35.18 -16.53 2.92
N THR A 150 35.37 -15.35 2.35
CA THR A 150 36.08 -14.25 2.99
C THR A 150 35.17 -13.25 3.68
N ILE A 151 34.05 -12.89 3.03
CA ILE A 151 33.09 -11.92 3.53
C ILE A 151 31.68 -12.48 3.34
N THR A 152 30.81 -12.27 4.32
CA THR A 152 29.37 -12.50 4.17
C THR A 152 28.61 -11.21 4.47
N TYR A 153 27.57 -10.94 3.67
CA TYR A 153 26.65 -9.85 3.95
C TYR A 153 25.20 -10.36 4.07
N ILE A 154 24.49 -9.77 5.05
CA ILE A 154 23.13 -10.18 5.44
C ILE A 154 22.19 -9.00 5.31
N TRP A 155 20.96 -9.25 4.84
CA TRP A 155 19.85 -8.31 4.89
C TRP A 155 18.52 -9.06 4.93
N ASN A 156 17.45 -8.38 5.34
CA ASN A 156 16.10 -8.93 5.26
C ASN A 156 15.51 -8.65 3.87
N ALA A 157 15.33 -9.68 3.04
CA ALA A 157 14.88 -9.56 1.66
C ALA A 157 13.38 -9.22 1.53
N VAL A 158 12.59 -9.47 2.56
CA VAL A 158 11.14 -9.18 2.60
C VAL A 158 10.87 -7.72 2.99
N ARG A 159 11.73 -7.15 3.85
CA ARG A 159 11.54 -5.81 4.38
C ARG A 159 11.85 -4.76 3.32
N TYR A 160 10.81 -4.12 2.73
CA TYR A 160 10.95 -3.14 1.66
C TYR A 160 11.80 -3.65 0.48
N PRO A 161 11.36 -4.70 -0.24
CA PRO A 161 12.21 -5.42 -1.19
C PRO A 161 12.93 -4.53 -2.21
N ALA A 162 12.23 -3.55 -2.79
CA ALA A 162 12.81 -2.63 -3.77
C ALA A 162 13.94 -1.77 -3.17
N PHE A 163 13.77 -1.30 -1.94
CA PHE A 163 14.76 -0.46 -1.24
C PHE A 163 15.90 -1.30 -0.65
N ALA A 164 15.58 -2.46 -0.09
CA ALA A 164 16.58 -3.38 0.42
C ALA A 164 17.52 -3.87 -0.70
N SER A 165 16.98 -4.26 -1.85
CA SER A 165 17.82 -4.67 -2.99
C SER A 165 18.52 -3.48 -3.65
N GLY A 166 17.81 -2.37 -3.89
CA GLY A 166 18.35 -1.23 -4.63
C GLY A 166 19.37 -0.39 -3.88
N TYR A 167 19.23 -0.22 -2.56
CA TYR A 167 20.10 0.65 -1.77
C TYR A 167 20.96 -0.08 -0.75
N LEU A 168 20.49 -1.20 -0.20
CA LEU A 168 21.28 -1.92 0.80
C LEU A 168 22.14 -3.00 0.15
N GLN A 169 21.54 -4.00 -0.48
CA GLN A 169 22.25 -5.10 -1.12
C GLN A 169 23.27 -4.60 -2.15
N SER A 170 22.87 -3.70 -3.06
CA SER A 170 23.77 -3.17 -4.10
C SER A 170 24.99 -2.47 -3.52
N ASN A 171 24.84 -1.70 -2.43
CA ASN A 171 25.97 -1.05 -1.77
C ASN A 171 26.86 -2.05 -1.05
N LEU A 172 26.30 -3.14 -0.47
CA LEU A 172 27.11 -4.18 0.18
C LEU A 172 27.91 -5.00 -0.84
N VAL A 173 27.33 -5.29 -2.01
CA VAL A 173 28.07 -5.90 -3.13
C VAL A 173 29.21 -4.99 -3.59
N GLN A 174 28.94 -3.70 -3.75
CA GLN A 174 29.94 -2.73 -4.14
C GLN A 174 31.08 -2.62 -3.08
N LEU A 175 30.74 -2.67 -1.79
CA LEU A 175 31.71 -2.68 -0.70
C LEU A 175 32.71 -3.83 -0.85
N ALA A 176 32.23 -5.04 -1.17
CA ALA A 176 33.10 -6.21 -1.36
C ALA A 176 34.06 -6.01 -2.53
N GLY A 177 33.59 -5.49 -3.67
CA GLY A 177 34.48 -5.19 -4.79
C GLY A 177 35.52 -4.10 -4.49
N VAL A 178 35.14 -3.08 -3.71
CA VAL A 178 36.11 -2.04 -3.27
C VAL A 178 37.06 -2.59 -2.22
N ALA A 179 36.63 -3.57 -1.39
CA ALA A 179 37.51 -4.24 -0.43
C ALA A 179 38.61 -5.05 -1.13
N GLU A 180 38.33 -5.67 -2.27
CA GLU A 180 39.36 -6.32 -3.11
C GLU A 180 40.42 -5.32 -3.61
N VAL A 181 39.97 -4.14 -4.08
CA VAL A 181 40.90 -3.05 -4.48
C VAL A 181 41.70 -2.53 -3.29
N ALA A 182 41.06 -2.39 -2.13
CA ALA A 182 41.75 -1.95 -0.90
C ALA A 182 42.78 -2.96 -0.44
N TYR A 183 42.52 -4.27 -0.53
CA TYR A 183 43.48 -5.33 -0.24
C TYR A 183 44.73 -5.20 -1.11
N ASN A 184 44.57 -5.01 -2.42
CA ASN A 184 45.67 -4.84 -3.34
C ASN A 184 46.55 -3.61 -3.02
N ARG A 185 45.95 -2.54 -2.46
CA ARG A 185 46.74 -1.38 -1.98
C ARG A 185 47.47 -1.63 -0.67
N ILE A 186 46.83 -2.33 0.28
CA ILE A 186 47.37 -2.57 1.62
C ILE A 186 48.41 -3.66 1.59
N ASN A 187 48.17 -4.76 0.92
CA ASN A 187 48.97 -5.97 0.98
C ASN A 187 49.45 -6.50 -0.40
N GLY A 188 49.13 -5.84 -1.52
CA GLY A 188 49.41 -6.33 -2.86
C GLY A 188 50.91 -6.64 -3.11
N THR A 189 51.81 -5.80 -2.58
CA THR A 189 53.28 -6.06 -2.66
C THR A 189 53.69 -7.28 -1.86
N GLY A 190 53.19 -7.44 -0.62
CA GLY A 190 53.46 -8.59 0.23
C GLY A 190 52.88 -9.88 -0.37
N ALA A 191 51.65 -9.80 -0.92
CA ALA A 191 51.02 -10.91 -1.59
C ALA A 191 51.79 -11.37 -2.85
N ALA A 192 52.28 -10.43 -3.64
CA ALA A 192 53.09 -10.73 -4.81
C ALA A 192 54.47 -11.34 -4.46
N GLN A 193 55.06 -10.95 -3.31
CA GLN A 193 56.34 -11.54 -2.82
C GLN A 193 56.17 -12.96 -2.32
N SER A 194 55.02 -13.31 -1.76
CA SER A 194 54.73 -14.66 -1.27
C SER A 194 54.07 -15.57 -2.30
N LEU A 195 53.80 -15.05 -3.52
CA LEU A 195 53.10 -15.77 -4.57
C LEU A 195 53.97 -16.88 -5.19
N ASN A 196 53.44 -18.09 -5.18
CA ASN A 196 53.96 -19.16 -6.03
C ASN A 196 53.44 -18.99 -7.46
N VAL A 197 54.23 -18.32 -8.31
CA VAL A 197 53.89 -18.02 -9.70
C VAL A 197 53.76 -19.27 -10.60
N THR A 198 54.27 -20.44 -10.16
CA THR A 198 54.14 -21.69 -10.90
C THR A 198 52.85 -22.43 -10.62
N ASP A 199 52.12 -22.02 -9.60
CA ASP A 199 50.81 -22.59 -9.26
C ASP A 199 49.69 -21.70 -9.76
N ALA A 200 48.92 -22.22 -10.74
CA ALA A 200 47.82 -21.48 -11.32
C ALA A 200 46.71 -21.14 -10.32
N ALA A 201 46.48 -21.99 -9.32
CA ALA A 201 45.46 -21.72 -8.28
C ALA A 201 45.92 -20.59 -7.36
N ALA A 202 47.23 -20.52 -6.99
CA ALA A 202 47.77 -19.39 -6.24
C ALA A 202 47.67 -18.07 -7.00
N VAL A 203 47.91 -18.09 -8.30
CA VAL A 203 47.71 -16.90 -9.16
C VAL A 203 46.25 -16.46 -9.19
N GLN A 204 45.29 -17.40 -9.25
CA GLN A 204 43.87 -17.07 -9.16
C GLN A 204 43.48 -16.47 -7.80
N ALA A 205 44.04 -17.00 -6.70
CA ALA A 205 43.82 -16.43 -5.37
C ALA A 205 44.37 -14.98 -5.23
N LEU A 206 45.47 -14.66 -5.91
CA LEU A 206 45.99 -13.29 -5.99
C LEU A 206 45.08 -12.37 -6.81
N LEU A 207 44.56 -12.85 -7.96
CA LEU A 207 43.72 -12.07 -8.85
C LEU A 207 42.34 -11.78 -8.24
N HIS A 208 41.79 -12.73 -7.49
CA HIS A 208 40.51 -12.63 -6.82
C HIS A 208 40.63 -13.00 -5.34
N PRO A 209 41.28 -12.14 -4.53
CA PRO A 209 41.58 -12.44 -3.13
C PRO A 209 40.35 -12.39 -2.24
N ILE A 210 39.33 -11.60 -2.59
CA ILE A 210 38.14 -11.32 -1.78
C ILE A 210 36.92 -11.40 -2.64
N GLN A 211 35.92 -12.15 -2.19
CA GLN A 211 34.58 -12.15 -2.71
C GLN A 211 33.57 -12.22 -1.57
N ALA A 212 32.38 -11.71 -1.76
CA ALA A 212 31.36 -11.75 -0.71
C ALA A 212 30.24 -12.73 -1.04
N THR A 213 29.83 -13.49 -0.04
CA THR A 213 28.66 -14.37 -0.07
C THR A 213 27.42 -13.64 0.46
N ALA A 214 26.30 -13.79 -0.24
CA ALA A 214 25.02 -13.26 0.16
C ALA A 214 24.29 -14.24 1.09
N ALA A 215 23.83 -13.79 2.25
CA ALA A 215 23.05 -14.59 3.20
C ALA A 215 21.73 -13.88 3.58
N PRO A 216 20.79 -13.67 2.61
CA PRO A 216 19.56 -12.97 2.89
C PRO A 216 18.67 -13.72 3.88
N ILE A 217 17.94 -12.96 4.70
CA ILE A 217 16.83 -13.49 5.50
C ILE A 217 15.61 -13.56 4.58
N GLN A 218 14.97 -14.74 4.51
CA GLN A 218 13.82 -15.03 3.64
C GLN A 218 14.06 -14.63 2.18
N PRO A 219 14.99 -15.28 1.49
CA PRO A 219 15.26 -14.99 0.08
C PRO A 219 14.03 -15.26 -0.78
N THR A 220 13.75 -14.39 -1.70
CA THR A 220 12.69 -14.56 -2.69
C THR A 220 13.03 -13.85 -4.00
N GLU A 221 12.83 -14.55 -5.12
CA GLU A 221 12.94 -14.00 -6.47
C GLU A 221 11.59 -13.52 -7.01
N GLN A 222 10.56 -13.60 -6.18
CA GLN A 222 9.19 -13.27 -6.53
C GLN A 222 9.06 -11.87 -7.12
N GLY A 223 8.54 -11.76 -8.36
CA GLY A 223 8.35 -10.50 -9.06
C GLY A 223 7.31 -9.60 -8.40
N THR A 224 6.24 -10.19 -7.85
CA THR A 224 5.12 -9.46 -7.23
C THR A 224 5.46 -8.81 -5.88
N ARG A 225 6.60 -9.15 -5.26
CA ARG A 225 7.05 -8.57 -3.96
C ARG A 225 7.11 -7.04 -3.96
N VAL A 226 7.31 -6.42 -5.11
CA VAL A 226 7.37 -4.95 -5.27
C VAL A 226 6.03 -4.26 -5.01
N PHE A 227 4.92 -5.01 -5.04
CA PHE A 227 3.58 -4.47 -4.81
C PHE A 227 3.14 -4.50 -3.35
N TYR A 228 3.81 -5.25 -2.48
CA TYR A 228 3.32 -5.51 -1.11
C TYR A 228 3.20 -4.26 -0.24
N ASN A 229 4.13 -3.33 -0.37
CA ASN A 229 4.10 -2.07 0.37
C ASN A 229 3.44 -0.90 -0.38
N THR A 230 2.88 -1.15 -1.57
CA THR A 230 2.22 -0.16 -2.41
C THR A 230 0.80 -0.59 -2.77
N VAL A 231 0.64 -1.37 -3.85
CA VAL A 231 -0.65 -1.86 -4.33
C VAL A 231 -1.36 -2.71 -3.26
N GLY A 232 -0.60 -3.54 -2.52
CA GLY A 232 -1.13 -4.34 -1.41
C GLY A 232 -1.74 -3.50 -0.28
N MET A 233 -1.33 -2.24 -0.11
CA MET A 233 -1.93 -1.32 0.86
C MET A 233 -3.15 -0.57 0.29
N VAL A 234 -3.15 -0.29 -1.02
CA VAL A 234 -4.24 0.42 -1.71
C VAL A 234 -5.50 -0.44 -1.82
N MET A 235 -5.32 -1.71 -2.25
CA MET A 235 -6.45 -2.58 -2.59
C MET A 235 -7.43 -2.81 -1.43
N PRO A 236 -7.00 -3.13 -0.20
CA PRO A 236 -7.92 -3.28 0.93
C PRO A 236 -8.75 -2.02 1.19
N ILE A 237 -8.12 -0.84 1.05
CA ILE A 237 -8.76 0.46 1.24
C ILE A 237 -9.85 0.67 0.19
N LEU A 238 -9.54 0.42 -1.09
CA LEU A 238 -10.51 0.53 -2.19
C LEU A 238 -11.64 -0.48 -2.10
N MET A 239 -11.35 -1.74 -1.75
CA MET A 239 -12.38 -2.76 -1.60
C MET A 239 -13.42 -2.36 -0.56
N GLN A 240 -12.98 -1.80 0.57
CA GLN A 240 -13.87 -1.31 1.61
C GLN A 240 -14.67 -0.07 1.18
N PHE A 241 -14.06 0.82 0.41
CA PHE A 241 -14.79 1.95 -0.17
C PHE A 241 -15.95 1.49 -1.06
N PHE A 242 -15.69 0.60 -2.01
CA PHE A 242 -16.74 0.08 -2.90
C PHE A 242 -17.84 -0.68 -2.13
N PHE A 243 -17.45 -1.46 -1.12
CA PHE A 243 -18.42 -2.14 -0.26
C PHE A 243 -19.34 -1.14 0.46
N VAL A 244 -18.77 -0.11 1.10
CA VAL A 244 -19.55 0.91 1.82
C VAL A 244 -20.48 1.67 0.87
N MET A 245 -20.02 1.98 -0.35
CA MET A 245 -20.86 2.59 -1.37
C MET A 245 -22.03 1.69 -1.77
N GLY A 246 -21.74 0.41 -2.01
CA GLY A 246 -22.76 -0.58 -2.36
C GLY A 246 -23.82 -0.74 -1.27
N ILE A 247 -23.40 -0.94 -0.01
CA ILE A 247 -24.33 -1.14 1.10
C ILE A 247 -25.13 0.13 1.42
N ASN A 248 -24.55 1.33 1.22
CA ASN A 248 -25.27 2.58 1.35
C ASN A 248 -26.41 2.67 0.29
N GLY A 249 -26.09 2.35 -0.97
CA GLY A 249 -27.07 2.34 -2.05
C GLY A 249 -28.23 1.37 -1.77
N ILE A 250 -27.90 0.12 -1.43
CA ILE A 250 -28.90 -0.93 -1.11
C ILE A 250 -29.75 -0.52 0.08
N SER A 251 -29.15 -0.04 1.18
CA SER A 251 -29.87 0.37 2.38
C SER A 251 -30.83 1.54 2.13
N THR A 252 -30.47 2.46 1.24
CA THR A 252 -31.32 3.58 0.83
C THR A 252 -32.46 3.09 -0.05
N GLN A 253 -32.17 2.28 -1.07
CA GLN A 253 -33.18 1.75 -1.98
C GLN A 253 -34.23 0.89 -1.25
N MET A 254 -33.79 0.08 -0.28
CA MET A 254 -34.67 -0.77 0.52
C MET A 254 -35.31 -0.06 1.71
N GLN A 255 -35.02 1.23 1.93
CA GLN A 255 -35.54 2.05 3.04
C GLN A 255 -35.20 1.47 4.43
N PHE A 256 -34.14 0.67 4.55
CA PHE A 256 -33.76 0.05 5.85
C PHE A 256 -33.46 1.10 6.90
N LEU A 257 -32.75 2.17 6.51
CA LEU A 257 -32.31 3.22 7.44
C LEU A 257 -33.45 4.02 8.07
N SER A 258 -34.58 4.21 7.36
CA SER A 258 -35.73 4.95 7.86
C SER A 258 -36.75 4.07 8.60
N ARG A 259 -36.83 2.78 8.27
CA ARG A 259 -37.91 1.90 8.75
C ARG A 259 -37.47 0.88 9.79
N LEU A 260 -36.22 0.41 9.74
CA LEU A 260 -35.73 -0.57 10.72
C LEU A 260 -35.23 0.10 12.00
N PRO A 261 -35.41 -0.51 13.19
CA PRO A 261 -34.82 -0.02 14.44
C PRO A 261 -33.31 0.23 14.31
N ARG A 262 -32.79 1.27 14.98
CA ARG A 262 -31.38 1.65 14.88
C ARG A 262 -30.43 0.51 15.25
N LEU A 263 -30.77 -0.26 16.30
CA LEU A 263 -29.97 -1.40 16.74
C LEU A 263 -29.90 -2.51 15.69
N ASP A 264 -31.04 -2.85 15.07
CA ASP A 264 -31.10 -3.89 14.05
C ASP A 264 -30.33 -3.45 12.79
N ASN A 265 -30.47 -2.18 12.39
CA ASN A 265 -29.64 -1.60 11.32
C ASN A 265 -28.15 -1.71 11.62
N TYR A 266 -27.76 -1.41 12.86
CA TYR A 266 -26.37 -1.51 13.30
C TYR A 266 -25.86 -2.96 13.22
N ILE A 267 -26.62 -3.92 13.77
CA ILE A 267 -26.24 -5.34 13.78
C ILE A 267 -26.11 -5.88 12.36
N VAL A 268 -27.12 -5.65 11.50
CA VAL A 268 -27.09 -6.11 10.10
C VAL A 268 -25.89 -5.53 9.37
N ARG A 269 -25.69 -4.23 9.46
CA ARG A 269 -24.61 -3.54 8.75
C ARG A 269 -23.24 -3.99 9.24
N MET A 270 -23.07 -4.17 10.54
CA MET A 270 -21.83 -4.64 11.16
C MET A 270 -21.53 -6.09 10.77
N SER A 271 -22.54 -6.97 10.81
CA SER A 271 -22.38 -8.37 10.39
C SER A 271 -21.96 -8.47 8.94
N LEU A 272 -22.60 -7.71 8.04
CA LEU A 272 -22.23 -7.68 6.62
C LEU A 272 -20.81 -7.15 6.40
N SER A 273 -20.39 -6.12 7.16
CA SER A 273 -19.03 -5.58 7.06
C SER A 273 -17.97 -6.57 7.53
N LEU A 274 -18.23 -7.28 8.62
CA LEU A 274 -17.32 -8.31 9.13
C LEU A 274 -17.15 -9.48 8.15
N ILE A 275 -18.27 -9.97 7.59
CA ILE A 275 -18.26 -11.06 6.60
C ILE A 275 -17.54 -10.61 5.32
N PHE A 276 -17.87 -9.41 4.80
CA PHE A 276 -17.21 -8.91 3.61
C PHE A 276 -15.71 -8.69 3.84
N ALA A 277 -15.31 -8.05 4.94
CA ALA A 277 -13.91 -7.85 5.26
C ALA A 277 -13.14 -9.17 5.38
N LEU A 278 -13.76 -10.21 5.99
CA LEU A 278 -13.17 -11.54 6.14
C LEU A 278 -12.94 -12.21 4.78
N THR A 279 -13.98 -12.22 3.94
CA THR A 279 -13.90 -12.84 2.60
C THR A 279 -12.99 -12.07 1.66
N ALA A 280 -13.02 -10.74 1.69
CA ALA A 280 -12.16 -9.89 0.89
C ALA A 280 -10.67 -10.02 1.30
N ALA A 281 -10.38 -10.09 2.59
CA ALA A 281 -9.04 -10.39 3.10
C ALA A 281 -8.56 -11.78 2.67
N LEU A 282 -9.46 -12.78 2.64
CA LEU A 282 -9.14 -14.12 2.13
C LEU A 282 -8.78 -14.08 0.64
N VAL A 283 -9.53 -13.34 -0.17
CA VAL A 283 -9.23 -13.14 -1.60
C VAL A 283 -7.85 -12.49 -1.77
N MET A 284 -7.54 -11.46 -0.98
CA MET A 284 -6.23 -10.80 -1.04
C MET A 284 -5.08 -11.72 -0.65
N THR A 285 -5.22 -12.45 0.44
CA THR A 285 -4.23 -13.43 0.86
C THR A 285 -4.10 -14.54 -0.18
N GLY A 286 -5.23 -14.99 -0.73
CA GLY A 286 -5.30 -16.04 -1.75
C GLY A 286 -4.50 -15.71 -3.01
N TYR A 287 -4.65 -14.52 -3.59
CA TYR A 287 -3.86 -14.18 -4.77
C TYR A 287 -2.38 -13.96 -4.43
N THR A 288 -2.05 -13.43 -3.25
CA THR A 288 -0.67 -13.30 -2.80
C THR A 288 0.02 -14.68 -2.77
N TRP A 289 -0.67 -15.70 -2.24
CA TRP A 289 -0.17 -17.09 -2.21
C TRP A 289 -0.17 -17.76 -3.58
N ALA A 290 -1.15 -17.45 -4.43
CA ALA A 290 -1.19 -17.99 -5.80
C ALA A 290 0.00 -17.55 -6.65
N PHE A 291 0.54 -16.35 -6.41
CA PHE A 291 1.69 -15.79 -7.10
C PHE A 291 2.97 -15.74 -6.25
N LYS A 292 3.07 -16.61 -5.25
CA LYS A 292 4.23 -16.61 -4.34
C LYS A 292 5.52 -17.17 -4.94
N GLU A 293 5.44 -17.85 -6.08
CA GLU A 293 6.57 -18.51 -6.74
C GLU A 293 7.36 -19.41 -5.75
N ASN A 294 8.67 -19.20 -5.62
CA ASN A 294 9.57 -19.94 -4.72
C ASN A 294 9.63 -19.39 -3.28
N TRP A 295 8.80 -18.40 -2.95
CA TRP A 295 8.81 -17.81 -1.61
C TRP A 295 8.38 -18.82 -0.53
N ALA A 296 9.25 -19.03 0.47
CA ALA A 296 9.10 -20.07 1.49
C ALA A 296 8.15 -19.69 2.63
N VAL A 297 6.97 -19.15 2.30
CA VAL A 297 5.92 -18.87 3.30
C VAL A 297 5.04 -20.09 3.56
N THR A 298 4.65 -20.26 4.82
CA THR A 298 3.92 -21.43 5.34
C THR A 298 2.41 -21.23 5.37
N GLY A 299 1.65 -22.27 5.75
CA GLY A 299 0.21 -22.17 5.97
C GLY A 299 -0.15 -21.33 7.19
N SER A 300 0.71 -21.28 8.21
CA SER A 300 0.52 -20.39 9.37
C SER A 300 0.64 -18.92 8.96
N ASP A 301 1.61 -18.59 8.09
CA ASP A 301 1.78 -17.22 7.58
C ASP A 301 0.59 -16.77 6.74
N PHE A 302 -0.03 -17.71 5.99
CA PHE A 302 -1.30 -17.48 5.32
C PHE A 302 -2.39 -17.05 6.30
N GLY A 303 -2.60 -17.83 7.36
CA GLY A 303 -3.63 -17.57 8.36
C GLY A 303 -3.41 -16.22 9.07
N LEU A 304 -2.16 -15.93 9.46
CA LEU A 304 -1.81 -14.66 10.12
C LEU A 304 -1.98 -13.47 9.17
N THR A 305 -1.55 -13.59 7.91
CA THR A 305 -1.73 -12.56 6.87
C THR A 305 -3.21 -12.28 6.64
N TRP A 306 -4.03 -13.33 6.54
CA TRP A 306 -5.47 -13.20 6.39
C TRP A 306 -6.11 -12.44 7.57
N MET A 307 -5.75 -12.78 8.80
CA MET A 307 -6.34 -12.15 9.99
C MET A 307 -5.93 -10.67 10.14
N VAL A 308 -4.67 -10.33 9.86
CA VAL A 308 -4.25 -8.92 9.96
C VAL A 308 -4.83 -8.06 8.84
N LEU A 309 -4.98 -8.61 7.63
CA LEU A 309 -5.69 -7.95 6.54
C LEU A 309 -7.18 -7.76 6.85
N TRP A 310 -7.83 -8.75 7.49
CA TRP A 310 -9.19 -8.59 7.98
C TRP A 310 -9.34 -7.43 8.95
N LEU A 311 -8.46 -7.34 9.95
CA LEU A 311 -8.44 -6.20 10.89
C LEU A 311 -8.28 -4.87 10.15
N PHE A 312 -7.32 -4.77 9.25
CA PHE A 312 -7.06 -3.55 8.47
C PHE A 312 -8.24 -3.16 7.57
N MET A 313 -8.86 -4.12 6.91
CA MET A 313 -10.06 -3.87 6.12
C MET A 313 -11.20 -3.34 6.98
N HIS A 314 -11.39 -3.90 8.17
CA HIS A 314 -12.44 -3.47 9.07
C HIS A 314 -12.18 -2.07 9.63
N ILE A 315 -10.92 -1.68 9.87
CA ILE A 315 -10.54 -0.30 10.20
C ILE A 315 -10.96 0.66 9.07
N ASN A 316 -10.68 0.31 7.82
CA ASN A 316 -11.06 1.11 6.67
C ASN A 316 -12.58 1.18 6.45
N TYR A 317 -13.31 0.10 6.76
CA TYR A 317 -14.77 0.13 6.81
C TYR A 317 -15.26 1.22 7.77
N TYR A 318 -14.78 1.25 8.99
CA TYR A 318 -15.16 2.25 9.97
C TYR A 318 -14.87 3.67 9.52
N MET A 319 -13.71 3.90 8.93
CA MET A 319 -13.34 5.20 8.37
C MET A 319 -14.36 5.67 7.32
N TYR A 320 -14.70 4.81 6.37
CA TYR A 320 -15.66 5.15 5.33
C TYR A 320 -17.10 5.19 5.82
N ASP A 321 -17.44 4.35 6.79
CA ASP A 321 -18.76 4.40 7.42
C ASP A 321 -18.96 5.74 8.13
N PHE A 322 -17.95 6.22 8.85
CA PHE A 322 -17.98 7.54 9.48
C PHE A 322 -18.08 8.66 8.43
N LEU A 323 -17.18 8.70 7.47
CA LEU A 323 -17.14 9.75 6.44
C LEU A 323 -18.47 9.86 5.69
N THR A 324 -19.02 8.74 5.22
CA THR A 324 -20.26 8.72 4.43
C THR A 324 -21.52 8.98 5.25
N ALA A 325 -21.44 9.01 6.58
CA ALA A 325 -22.55 9.42 7.45
C ALA A 325 -22.66 10.93 7.63
N PHE A 326 -21.53 11.65 7.57
CA PHE A 326 -21.48 13.08 7.89
C PHE A 326 -21.18 13.97 6.69
N ILE A 327 -20.55 13.41 5.64
CA ILE A 327 -20.11 14.16 4.47
C ILE A 327 -21.02 13.87 3.29
N PRO A 328 -21.51 14.92 2.58
CA PRO A 328 -22.29 14.73 1.35
C PRO A 328 -21.54 13.90 0.30
N MET A 329 -22.26 13.02 -0.39
CA MET A 329 -21.73 12.03 -1.31
C MET A 329 -20.77 12.60 -2.36
N GLN A 330 -21.02 13.81 -2.83
CA GLN A 330 -20.21 14.50 -3.84
C GLN A 330 -18.78 14.81 -3.37
N PHE A 331 -18.54 14.89 -2.06
CA PHE A 331 -17.21 15.18 -1.49
C PHE A 331 -16.45 13.92 -1.03
N ILE A 332 -17.12 12.77 -0.96
CA ILE A 332 -16.51 11.51 -0.52
C ILE A 332 -15.26 11.15 -1.34
N PRO A 333 -15.23 11.25 -2.68
CA PRO A 333 -14.04 10.92 -3.47
C PRO A 333 -12.79 11.72 -3.06
N PHE A 334 -12.94 12.97 -2.62
CA PHE A 334 -11.83 13.80 -2.15
C PHE A 334 -11.16 13.22 -0.91
N PHE A 335 -11.98 12.79 0.07
CA PHE A 335 -11.49 12.17 1.30
C PHE A 335 -10.90 10.79 1.06
N VAL A 336 -11.56 9.98 0.21
CA VAL A 336 -11.07 8.65 -0.15
C VAL A 336 -9.69 8.74 -0.80
N PHE A 337 -9.54 9.64 -1.78
CA PHE A 337 -8.26 9.83 -2.45
C PHE A 337 -7.18 10.29 -1.48
N THR A 338 -7.48 11.28 -0.63
CA THR A 338 -6.54 11.75 0.39
C THR A 338 -6.17 10.66 1.39
N TRP A 339 -7.15 9.86 1.87
CA TRP A 339 -6.91 8.76 2.78
C TRP A 339 -6.00 7.69 2.19
N ILE A 340 -6.23 7.33 0.91
CA ILE A 340 -5.38 6.39 0.19
C ILE A 340 -3.96 6.94 0.10
N ILE A 341 -3.77 8.18 -0.35
CA ILE A 341 -2.45 8.77 -0.53
C ILE A 341 -1.68 8.85 0.79
N LEU A 342 -2.32 9.26 1.88
CA LEU A 342 -1.68 9.30 3.20
C LEU A 342 -1.21 7.92 3.65
N ASN A 343 -2.07 6.91 3.54
CA ASN A 343 -1.76 5.54 3.94
C ASN A 343 -0.63 4.94 3.08
N VAL A 344 -0.72 5.05 1.76
CA VAL A 344 0.31 4.55 0.85
C VAL A 344 1.64 5.24 1.10
N SER A 345 1.62 6.58 1.24
CA SER A 345 2.83 7.36 1.50
C SER A 345 3.56 6.93 2.80
N SER A 346 2.83 6.40 3.78
CA SER A 346 3.41 5.90 5.04
C SER A 346 4.10 4.55 4.89
N ALA A 347 3.72 3.76 3.88
CA ALA A 347 4.23 2.40 3.66
C ALA A 347 5.14 2.27 2.43
N VAL A 348 5.18 3.28 1.52
CA VAL A 348 5.89 3.18 0.25
C VAL A 348 7.41 3.07 0.42
N ALA A 349 7.99 3.75 1.40
CA ALA A 349 9.43 3.75 1.67
C ALA A 349 9.74 3.68 3.17
N PRO A 350 10.91 3.14 3.55
CA PRO A 350 11.38 3.18 4.94
C PRO A 350 11.51 4.62 5.43
N PHE A 351 11.09 4.90 6.67
CA PHE A 351 11.17 6.26 7.22
C PHE A 351 12.60 6.75 7.46
N GLU A 352 13.58 5.85 7.46
CA GLU A 352 15.01 6.19 7.45
C GLU A 352 15.40 6.96 6.18
N LEU A 353 14.79 6.62 5.05
CA LEU A 353 15.06 7.27 3.76
C LEU A 353 14.17 8.49 3.51
N THR A 354 13.08 8.67 4.26
CA THR A 354 12.16 9.79 4.10
C THR A 354 12.60 11.01 4.92
N ALA A 355 12.08 12.20 4.60
CA ALA A 355 12.28 13.37 5.43
C ALA A 355 11.55 13.23 6.77
N GLY A 356 12.09 13.82 7.84
CA GLY A 356 11.54 13.70 9.19
C GLY A 356 10.08 14.13 9.33
N PHE A 357 9.64 15.07 8.48
CA PHE A 357 8.23 15.52 8.40
C PHE A 357 7.24 14.34 8.22
N PHE A 358 7.60 13.29 7.45
CA PHE A 358 6.68 12.18 7.15
C PHE A 358 6.59 11.13 8.28
N ARG A 359 7.37 11.24 9.35
CA ARG A 359 7.38 10.27 10.45
C ARG A 359 6.06 10.16 11.22
N TRP A 360 5.19 11.17 11.13
CA TRP A 360 3.84 11.06 11.68
C TRP A 360 3.03 9.91 11.06
N GLY A 361 3.45 9.42 9.89
CA GLY A 361 2.90 8.25 9.23
C GLY A 361 2.95 6.97 10.07
N TYR A 362 3.74 6.91 11.16
CA TYR A 362 3.64 5.84 12.17
C TYR A 362 2.25 5.76 12.83
N ALA A 363 1.48 6.84 12.83
CA ALA A 363 0.11 6.81 13.31
C ALA A 363 -0.89 6.21 12.31
N LEU A 364 -0.50 5.99 11.05
CA LEU A 364 -1.39 5.54 9.99
C LEU A 364 -1.46 4.01 9.94
N PRO A 365 -2.67 3.44 9.74
CA PRO A 365 -2.87 2.00 9.84
C PRO A 365 -2.16 1.19 8.75
N ALA A 366 -1.91 1.73 7.55
CA ALA A 366 -1.20 1.00 6.49
C ALA A 366 0.28 0.77 6.82
N LYS A 367 0.94 1.73 7.48
CA LYS A 367 2.33 1.55 7.95
C LYS A 367 2.42 0.41 8.95
N GLU A 368 1.53 0.40 9.92
CA GLU A 368 1.54 -0.59 10.98
C GLU A 368 1.09 -1.98 10.46
N LEU A 369 0.14 -2.03 9.53
CA LEU A 369 -0.17 -3.25 8.80
C LEU A 369 1.08 -3.83 8.11
N TYR A 370 1.81 -2.98 7.37
CA TYR A 370 2.99 -3.43 6.63
C TYR A 370 4.09 -3.94 7.57
N ASP A 371 4.29 -3.31 8.72
CA ASP A 371 5.25 -3.78 9.73
C ASP A 371 4.86 -5.14 10.34
N VAL A 372 3.56 -5.38 10.60
CA VAL A 372 3.07 -6.70 11.02
C VAL A 372 3.28 -7.75 9.92
N LEU A 373 2.96 -7.42 8.67
CA LEU A 373 3.18 -8.31 7.53
C LEU A 373 4.67 -8.65 7.36
N ASN A 374 5.57 -7.68 7.50
CA ASN A 374 7.01 -7.95 7.48
C ASN A 374 7.43 -8.94 8.55
N THR A 375 6.89 -8.82 9.77
CA THR A 375 7.17 -9.76 10.86
C THR A 375 6.69 -11.17 10.52
N ILE A 376 5.47 -11.30 9.99
CA ILE A 376 4.90 -12.60 9.58
C ILE A 376 5.76 -13.22 8.47
N TRP A 377 6.01 -12.47 7.41
CA TRP A 377 6.67 -12.95 6.19
C TRP A 377 8.17 -13.18 6.33
N SER A 378 8.80 -12.69 7.39
CA SER A 378 10.20 -12.92 7.72
C SER A 378 10.40 -13.86 8.92
N GLU A 379 9.39 -14.72 9.21
CA GLU A 379 9.45 -15.71 10.29
C GLU A 379 9.76 -15.08 11.67
N GLY A 380 9.12 -13.96 11.96
CA GLY A 380 9.27 -13.25 13.23
C GLY A 380 10.39 -12.23 13.27
N CYS A 381 11.14 -12.04 12.19
CA CYS A 381 12.14 -10.99 12.10
C CYS A 381 11.50 -9.59 11.93
N ALA A 382 12.26 -8.53 12.24
CA ALA A 382 11.83 -7.14 12.22
C ALA A 382 10.51 -6.92 13.02
N ASN A 383 10.48 -7.48 14.23
CA ASN A 383 9.27 -7.52 15.06
C ASN A 383 8.98 -6.17 15.71
N TYR A 384 8.07 -5.42 15.11
CA TYR A 384 7.54 -4.16 15.65
C TYR A 384 6.10 -4.31 16.19
N ASN A 385 5.63 -5.53 16.44
CA ASN A 385 4.25 -5.81 16.88
C ASN A 385 3.88 -5.11 18.19
N TYR A 386 4.86 -4.85 19.07
CA TYR A 386 4.67 -4.09 20.31
C TYR A 386 4.14 -2.66 20.08
N ARG A 387 4.39 -2.08 18.89
CA ARG A 387 3.87 -0.78 18.47
C ARG A 387 2.71 -0.94 17.50
N ALA A 388 2.88 -1.78 16.48
CA ALA A 388 1.97 -1.88 15.35
C ALA A 388 0.58 -2.37 15.76
N LEU A 389 0.48 -3.43 16.56
CA LEU A 389 -0.80 -3.97 16.99
C LEU A 389 -1.59 -3.01 17.89
N PRO A 390 -1.01 -2.36 18.92
CA PRO A 390 -1.73 -1.35 19.69
C PRO A 390 -2.29 -0.21 18.84
N ILE A 391 -1.54 0.26 17.82
CA ILE A 391 -2.03 1.33 16.93
C ILE A 391 -3.19 0.83 16.07
N LEU A 392 -3.09 -0.36 15.47
CA LEU A 392 -4.18 -0.95 14.69
C LEU A 392 -5.43 -1.18 15.55
N PHE A 393 -5.29 -1.73 16.74
CA PHE A 393 -6.42 -1.93 17.66
C PHE A 393 -7.00 -0.60 18.18
N SER A 394 -6.18 0.44 18.34
CA SER A 394 -6.67 1.79 18.68
C SER A 394 -7.56 2.36 17.56
N TRP A 395 -7.13 2.24 16.30
CA TRP A 395 -7.97 2.62 15.15
C TRP A 395 -9.27 1.82 15.10
N TRP A 396 -9.19 0.51 15.34
CA TRP A 396 -10.35 -0.37 15.35
C TRP A 396 -11.34 0.00 16.47
N LEU A 397 -10.85 0.25 17.69
CA LEU A 397 -11.67 0.62 18.84
C LEU A 397 -12.34 1.98 18.63
N LEU A 398 -11.56 3.00 18.22
CA LEU A 398 -12.10 4.32 17.90
C LEU A 398 -13.15 4.25 16.79
N GLY A 399 -12.89 3.43 15.76
CA GLY A 399 -13.83 3.19 14.67
C GLY A 399 -15.11 2.53 15.15
N THR A 400 -15.04 1.57 16.06
CA THR A 400 -16.21 0.91 16.67
C THR A 400 -17.09 1.93 17.39
N VAL A 401 -16.50 2.80 18.19
CA VAL A 401 -17.23 3.88 18.87
C VAL A 401 -17.84 4.86 17.85
N ALA A 402 -17.06 5.28 16.86
CA ALA A 402 -17.53 6.20 15.82
C ALA A 402 -18.70 5.62 15.00
N SER A 403 -18.72 4.30 14.76
CA SER A 403 -19.77 3.63 13.99
C SER A 403 -21.15 3.70 14.65
N VAL A 404 -21.22 3.76 15.97
CA VAL A 404 -22.47 3.95 16.70
C VAL A 404 -23.06 5.35 16.41
N PHE A 405 -22.21 6.38 16.41
CA PHE A 405 -22.62 7.75 16.05
C PHE A 405 -23.00 7.85 14.56
N SER A 406 -22.26 7.18 13.69
CA SER A 406 -22.56 7.10 12.26
C SER A 406 -23.92 6.49 12.02
N MET A 407 -24.27 5.40 12.68
CA MET A 407 -25.57 4.74 12.55
C MET A 407 -26.72 5.65 13.00
N LYS A 408 -26.56 6.31 14.16
CA LYS A 408 -27.54 7.30 14.62
C LYS A 408 -27.76 8.37 13.56
N GLN A 409 -26.70 8.99 13.08
CA GLN A 409 -26.78 10.08 12.09
C GLN A 409 -27.45 9.63 10.78
N ARG A 410 -27.13 8.41 10.30
CA ARG A 410 -27.76 7.85 9.08
C ARG A 410 -29.26 7.63 9.21
N CYS A 411 -29.68 7.02 10.32
CA CYS A 411 -31.08 6.76 10.57
C CYS A 411 -31.88 8.08 10.72
N ASP A 412 -31.30 9.06 11.43
CA ASP A 412 -31.94 10.36 11.64
C ASP A 412 -32.04 11.17 10.33
N SER A 413 -30.98 11.11 9.48
CA SER A 413 -30.99 11.76 8.17
C SER A 413 -31.94 11.07 7.20
N ALA A 414 -31.99 9.74 7.17
CA ALA A 414 -32.90 8.99 6.31
C ALA A 414 -34.37 9.30 6.64
N LYS A 415 -34.70 9.38 7.94
CA LYS A 415 -36.05 9.73 8.39
C LYS A 415 -36.43 11.16 8.01
N ARG A 416 -35.54 12.14 8.22
CA ARG A 416 -35.77 13.53 7.79
C ARG A 416 -35.99 13.64 6.29
N ASN A 417 -35.19 12.97 5.48
CA ASN A 417 -35.34 12.99 4.03
C ASN A 417 -36.67 12.41 3.60
N GLU A 418 -37.16 11.32 4.21
CA GLU A 418 -38.47 10.74 3.94
C GLU A 418 -39.60 11.69 4.32
N GLU A 419 -39.52 12.39 5.45
CA GLU A 419 -40.47 13.39 5.90
C GLU A 419 -40.52 14.61 4.94
N GLU A 420 -39.36 15.08 4.48
CA GLU A 420 -39.25 16.16 3.51
C GLU A 420 -39.85 15.78 2.15
N GLU A 421 -39.62 14.56 1.69
CA GLU A 421 -40.21 14.05 0.45
C GLU A 421 -41.73 13.99 0.56
N LYS A 422 -42.28 13.45 1.66
CA LYS A 422 -43.74 13.45 1.89
C LYS A 422 -44.32 14.85 1.89
N ALA A 423 -43.70 15.79 2.59
CA ALA A 423 -44.12 17.17 2.62
C ALA A 423 -44.07 17.87 1.23
N LYS A 424 -43.09 17.50 0.40
CA LYS A 424 -43.04 17.99 -1.00
C LYS A 424 -44.19 17.44 -1.85
N TRP A 425 -44.48 16.15 -1.71
CA TRP A 425 -45.60 15.51 -2.39
C TRP A 425 -46.96 16.13 -2.01
N GLU A 426 -47.19 16.34 -0.71
CA GLU A 426 -48.39 16.97 -0.20
C GLU A 426 -48.57 18.39 -0.77
N ARG A 427 -47.49 19.19 -0.81
CA ARG A 427 -47.52 20.55 -1.40
C ARG A 427 -47.80 20.51 -2.92
N MET A 428 -47.31 19.51 -3.66
CA MET A 428 -47.57 19.37 -5.07
C MET A 428 -49.05 18.98 -5.32
N LEU A 429 -49.61 18.10 -4.49
CA LEU A 429 -51.03 17.73 -4.57
C LEU A 429 -51.93 18.93 -4.32
N ILE A 430 -51.68 19.71 -3.24
CA ILE A 430 -52.43 20.91 -2.92
C ILE A 430 -52.39 21.93 -4.07
N LYS A 431 -51.19 22.17 -4.65
CA LYS A 431 -51.06 23.06 -5.82
C LYS A 431 -51.83 22.54 -7.05
N GLY A 432 -51.78 21.23 -7.28
CA GLY A 432 -52.56 20.62 -8.38
C GLY A 432 -54.04 20.77 -8.21
N ASP A 433 -54.56 20.64 -6.98
CA ASP A 433 -55.98 20.87 -6.66
C ASP A 433 -56.35 22.35 -6.78
N GLU A 434 -55.53 23.30 -6.34
CA GLU A 434 -55.75 24.74 -6.51
C GLU A 434 -55.78 25.15 -7.99
N GLU A 435 -54.86 24.60 -8.83
CA GLU A 435 -54.82 24.85 -10.27
C GLU A 435 -56.06 24.27 -10.98
N MET A 436 -56.58 23.10 -10.56
CA MET A 436 -57.84 22.53 -11.06
C MET A 436 -59.04 23.37 -10.68
N HIS A 437 -59.09 23.92 -9.47
CA HIS A 437 -60.18 24.77 -9.02
C HIS A 437 -60.16 26.18 -9.67
N GLN A 438 -58.98 26.69 -10.02
CA GLN A 438 -58.84 28.01 -10.68
C GLN A 438 -59.08 27.97 -12.20
N ASN A 439 -59.07 26.80 -12.85
CA ASN A 439 -59.25 26.68 -14.28
C ASN A 439 -60.18 25.51 -14.68
N PRO A 440 -61.47 25.54 -14.32
CA PRO A 440 -62.42 24.46 -14.62
C PRO A 440 -62.72 24.31 -16.11
N ALA A 441 -62.36 25.31 -16.97
CA ALA A 441 -62.57 25.26 -18.41
C ALA A 441 -61.49 24.45 -19.17
N GLY A 442 -60.41 24.06 -18.55
CA GLY A 442 -59.39 23.24 -19.19
C GLY A 442 -59.75 21.75 -19.33
N LEU A 443 -60.66 21.26 -18.51
CA LEU A 443 -61.08 19.85 -18.49
C LEU A 443 -62.09 19.47 -19.62
N SER A 444 -62.74 20.44 -20.28
CA SER A 444 -63.71 20.12 -21.33
C SER A 444 -63.09 19.77 -22.71
N LYS A 445 -61.78 19.92 -22.87
CA LYS A 445 -61.03 19.55 -24.08
C LYS A 445 -60.32 18.23 -24.06
N ALA A 446 -60.21 17.58 -22.90
CA ALA A 446 -59.48 16.27 -22.74
C ALA A 446 -60.46 15.07 -22.65
N GLY A 447 -61.74 15.28 -22.76
CA GLY A 447 -62.77 14.24 -22.61
C GLY A 447 -63.35 13.72 -23.94
N ASN A 448 -62.50 13.39 -24.92
CA ASN A 448 -62.94 12.58 -26.02
C ASN A 448 -62.76 11.10 -25.66
N LYS A 449 -63.86 10.36 -25.45
CA LYS A 449 -63.96 8.97 -25.06
C LYS A 449 -63.20 8.02 -26.00
N ASP A 450 -62.81 8.45 -27.16
CA ASP A 450 -62.12 7.60 -28.18
C ASP A 450 -60.63 7.36 -27.93
N ASP A 451 -60.01 8.16 -27.05
CA ASP A 451 -58.57 7.94 -26.71
C ASP A 451 -58.34 6.99 -25.53
N LEU A 452 -59.35 6.70 -24.71
CA LEU A 452 -59.27 5.76 -23.60
C LEU A 452 -59.38 4.28 -24.06
N GLU A 453 -60.15 4.00 -25.11
CA GLU A 453 -60.25 2.64 -25.67
C GLU A 453 -59.00 2.19 -26.45
N LYS A 454 -58.22 3.15 -26.99
CA LYS A 454 -56.95 2.81 -27.67
C LYS A 454 -55.80 2.45 -26.72
N ASN A 455 -55.78 2.98 -25.50
CA ASN A 455 -54.74 2.67 -24.52
C ASN A 455 -55.00 1.37 -23.77
N GLU A 456 -56.24 0.92 -23.61
CA GLU A 456 -56.54 -0.39 -23.00
C GLU A 456 -56.24 -1.57 -23.93
N SER A 457 -56.27 -1.37 -25.25
CA SER A 457 -55.96 -2.44 -26.21
C SER A 457 -54.46 -2.66 -26.39
N GLN A 458 -53.59 -1.73 -26.01
CA GLN A 458 -52.14 -1.88 -26.07
C GLN A 458 -51.51 -2.47 -24.78
N SER A 459 -52.25 -2.51 -23.67
CA SER A 459 -51.75 -3.05 -22.41
C SER A 459 -52.01 -4.55 -22.21
N ARG A 460 -52.68 -5.21 -23.18
CA ARG A 460 -52.98 -6.66 -23.13
C ARG A 460 -52.29 -7.47 -24.22
N ALA A 461 -50.98 -7.35 -24.37
CA ALA A 461 -50.20 -8.31 -25.13
C ALA A 461 -49.35 -9.15 -24.16
N PRO A 462 -49.41 -10.50 -24.20
CA PRO A 462 -48.68 -11.34 -23.27
C PRO A 462 -47.20 -11.39 -23.66
N SER A 463 -46.35 -11.14 -22.68
CA SER A 463 -44.92 -11.36 -22.80
C SER A 463 -44.63 -12.86 -22.92
N THR A 464 -44.27 -13.30 -24.11
CA THR A 464 -43.69 -14.65 -24.32
C THR A 464 -42.21 -14.62 -23.96
N THR A 465 -41.90 -15.32 -22.91
CA THR A 465 -40.54 -15.76 -22.55
C THR A 465 -39.95 -16.61 -23.65
N GLN A 466 -38.80 -16.29 -24.16
CA GLN A 466 -37.91 -17.26 -24.81
C GLN A 466 -36.53 -17.22 -24.16
N ASN A 467 -36.27 -18.31 -23.42
CA ASN A 467 -34.94 -18.76 -23.08
C ASN A 467 -34.19 -19.17 -24.34
N SER A 468 -32.91 -18.80 -24.49
CA SER A 468 -31.88 -19.72 -24.95
C SER A 468 -30.48 -19.06 -24.95
N VAL A 469 -29.58 -19.80 -24.32
CA VAL A 469 -28.10 -19.89 -24.37
C VAL A 469 -27.33 -18.81 -23.64
#